data_c383e1ee8e2b11cf614a7c6ea51b4e8b
#
_entry.id   c383e1ee8e2b11cf614a7c6ea51b4e8b
#
_cell.length_a   1.000
_cell.length_b   1.000
_cell.length_c   1.000
_cell.angle_alpha   90.00
_cell.angle_beta   90.00
_cell.angle_gamma   90.00
#
_symmetry.space_group_name_H-M   'P 1'
#
loop_
_entity.id
_entity.type
_entity.pdbx_description
1 polymer ?
#
loop_
_entity_poly.entity_id
_entity_poly.type
_entity_poly.pdbx_seq_one_letter_code
_entity_poly.pdbx_strand_id
1 'polypeptide(L)'
;MRPALRVRKVANVLNLSTAAGLLLAVLSRTPVERGPDGLLLGTRYRPKLPLAVAFTVGNVIFYRAERAFIDSRPDLLRHEAGHATQYAWCLGLPFLPLYAGCAAYSWWRTGDPGSRNFFERNAGLADGGYRELPTIARLPALGNFLRTVTLSKATGTTSPKERPYP
;
A
#
# COMPACT_ATOMS: atom_id res chain seq x y z
N MET A 1 -15.85 1.38 -24.17
CA MET A 1 -14.72 1.14 -23.25
C MET A 1 -13.42 1.42 -23.96
N ARG A 2 -12.53 2.25 -23.39
CA ARG A 2 -11.21 2.62 -23.96
C ARG A 2 -10.33 1.37 -24.13
N PRO A 3 -9.43 1.33 -25.15
CA PRO A 3 -8.58 0.15 -25.38
C PRO A 3 -7.76 -0.30 -24.14
N ALA A 4 -7.17 0.65 -23.41
CA ALA A 4 -6.40 0.35 -22.19
C ALA A 4 -7.24 -0.37 -21.12
N LEU A 5 -8.50 -0.02 -20.96
CA LEU A 5 -9.40 -0.64 -20.00
C LEU A 5 -9.81 -2.06 -20.41
N ARG A 6 -9.86 -2.33 -21.74
CA ARG A 6 -10.04 -3.70 -22.26
C ARG A 6 -8.82 -4.56 -21.95
N VAL A 7 -7.61 -4.03 -22.19
CA VAL A 7 -6.35 -4.71 -21.88
C VAL A 7 -6.28 -5.05 -20.39
N ARG A 8 -6.54 -4.09 -19.50
CA ARG A 8 -6.61 -4.34 -18.05
C ARG A 8 -7.57 -5.47 -17.71
N LYS A 9 -8.82 -5.40 -18.23
CA LYS A 9 -9.84 -6.43 -17.96
C LYS A 9 -9.35 -7.81 -18.38
N VAL A 10 -8.83 -7.94 -19.60
CA VAL A 10 -8.36 -9.22 -20.15
C VAL A 10 -7.13 -9.71 -19.36
N ALA A 11 -6.15 -8.85 -19.10
CA ALA A 11 -4.96 -9.19 -18.33
C ALA A 11 -5.32 -9.76 -16.95
N ASN A 12 -6.24 -9.12 -16.22
CA ASN A 12 -6.65 -9.59 -14.90
C ASN A 12 -7.49 -10.89 -14.93
N VAL A 13 -8.11 -11.22 -16.04
CA VAL A 13 -8.74 -12.54 -16.24
C VAL A 13 -7.66 -13.58 -16.51
N LEU A 14 -6.73 -13.32 -17.43
CA LEU A 14 -5.69 -14.25 -17.83
C LEU A 14 -4.69 -14.55 -16.70
N ASN A 15 -4.32 -13.55 -15.90
CA ASN A 15 -3.42 -13.72 -14.76
C ASN A 15 -4.12 -14.24 -13.47
N LEU A 16 -5.39 -14.65 -13.59
CA LEU A 16 -6.23 -15.23 -12.54
C LEU A 16 -6.58 -14.33 -11.36
N SER A 17 -6.15 -13.07 -11.34
CA SER A 17 -6.49 -12.16 -10.23
C SER A 17 -7.99 -11.87 -10.15
N THR A 18 -8.69 -11.79 -11.28
CA THR A 18 -10.17 -11.68 -11.28
C THR A 18 -10.82 -12.93 -10.74
N ALA A 19 -10.32 -14.11 -11.08
CA ALA A 19 -10.82 -15.38 -10.54
C ALA A 19 -10.61 -15.46 -9.02
N ALA A 20 -9.47 -15.02 -8.52
CA ALA A 20 -9.19 -14.92 -7.08
C ALA A 20 -10.16 -13.95 -6.38
N GLY A 21 -10.45 -12.79 -6.98
CA GLY A 21 -11.46 -11.86 -6.46
C GLY A 21 -12.86 -12.46 -6.41
N LEU A 22 -13.28 -13.16 -7.47
CA LEU A 22 -14.58 -13.84 -7.50
C LEU A 22 -14.66 -14.97 -6.47
N LEU A 23 -13.58 -15.73 -6.30
CA LEU A 23 -13.51 -16.78 -5.25
C LEU A 23 -13.64 -16.14 -3.85
N LEU A 24 -12.96 -15.03 -3.60
CA LEU A 24 -13.10 -14.30 -2.34
C LEU A 24 -14.56 -13.83 -2.12
N ALA A 25 -15.24 -13.35 -3.17
CA ALA A 25 -16.63 -12.94 -3.09
C ALA A 25 -17.54 -14.11 -2.70
N VAL A 26 -17.35 -15.29 -3.29
CA VAL A 26 -18.09 -16.51 -2.96
C VAL A 26 -17.84 -16.92 -1.50
N LEU A 27 -16.57 -17.00 -1.08
CA LEU A 27 -16.19 -17.42 0.27
C LEU A 27 -16.69 -16.43 1.35
N SER A 28 -16.71 -15.13 1.04
CA SER A 28 -17.22 -14.08 1.93
C SER A 28 -18.73 -13.84 1.82
N ARG A 29 -19.41 -14.57 0.95
CA ARG A 29 -20.85 -14.39 0.63
C ARG A 29 -21.17 -12.93 0.25
N THR A 30 -20.25 -12.29 -0.49
CA THR A 30 -20.39 -10.91 -0.94
C THR A 30 -21.12 -10.88 -2.28
N PRO A 31 -22.27 -10.22 -2.40
CA PRO A 31 -22.95 -10.04 -3.68
C PRO A 31 -22.09 -9.21 -4.63
N VAL A 32 -22.02 -9.65 -5.91
CA VAL A 32 -21.21 -9.02 -6.93
C VAL A 32 -22.10 -8.52 -8.07
N GLU A 33 -21.94 -7.26 -8.42
CA GLU A 33 -22.65 -6.58 -9.48
C GLU A 33 -21.69 -6.09 -10.58
N ARG A 34 -22.23 -5.80 -11.77
CA ARG A 34 -21.44 -5.18 -12.83
C ARG A 34 -21.19 -3.70 -12.52
N GLY A 35 -19.93 -3.30 -12.57
CA GLY A 35 -19.47 -1.92 -12.47
C GLY A 35 -19.10 -1.33 -13.84
N PRO A 36 -18.62 -0.08 -13.85
CA PRO A 36 -18.14 0.59 -15.06
C PRO A 36 -16.84 -0.07 -15.57
N ASP A 37 -16.57 0.12 -16.85
CA ASP A 37 -15.29 -0.23 -17.47
C ASP A 37 -14.82 -1.69 -17.28
N GLY A 38 -15.77 -2.62 -17.12
CA GLY A 38 -15.49 -4.03 -16.93
C GLY A 38 -15.03 -4.41 -15.54
N LEU A 39 -15.19 -3.52 -14.56
CA LEU A 39 -15.06 -3.80 -13.15
C LEU A 39 -16.27 -4.58 -12.63
N LEU A 40 -16.07 -5.25 -11.51
CA LEU A 40 -17.09 -5.93 -10.73
C LEU A 40 -17.11 -5.30 -9.34
N LEU A 41 -18.28 -5.02 -8.80
CA LEU A 41 -18.46 -4.36 -7.50
C LEU A 41 -19.05 -5.35 -6.50
N GLY A 42 -18.27 -5.73 -5.50
CA GLY A 42 -18.73 -6.50 -4.37
C GLY A 42 -19.23 -5.56 -3.27
N THR A 43 -20.51 -5.65 -2.93
CA THR A 43 -21.14 -4.79 -1.91
C THR A 43 -21.35 -5.54 -0.59
N ARG A 44 -21.42 -4.82 0.53
CA ARG A 44 -21.67 -5.40 1.86
C ARG A 44 -20.64 -6.47 2.28
N TYR A 45 -19.37 -6.24 1.97
CA TYR A 45 -18.29 -7.14 2.40
C TYR A 45 -18.19 -7.17 3.93
N ARG A 46 -18.41 -8.34 4.53
CA ARG A 46 -18.56 -8.50 6.00
C ARG A 46 -17.28 -8.95 6.74
N PRO A 47 -16.34 -9.71 6.14
CA PRO A 47 -15.16 -10.16 6.87
C PRO A 47 -14.36 -8.99 7.46
N LYS A 48 -13.71 -9.22 8.61
CA LYS A 48 -12.98 -8.17 9.33
C LYS A 48 -11.76 -7.65 8.57
N LEU A 49 -11.11 -8.50 7.79
CA LEU A 49 -9.92 -8.15 7.02
C LEU A 49 -10.21 -8.13 5.50
N PRO A 50 -9.54 -7.24 4.76
CA PRO A 50 -8.71 -6.12 5.23
C PRO A 50 -9.55 -5.05 5.93
N LEU A 51 -8.92 -4.18 6.76
CA LEU A 51 -9.64 -3.13 7.51
C LEU A 51 -10.13 -1.96 6.65
N ALA A 52 -9.75 -1.91 5.38
CA ALA A 52 -10.12 -0.84 4.45
C ALA A 52 -11.65 -0.75 4.22
N VAL A 53 -12.15 0.44 3.92
CA VAL A 53 -13.54 0.70 3.51
C VAL A 53 -13.84 0.06 2.16
N ALA A 54 -12.85 0.08 1.25
CA ALA A 54 -12.85 -0.60 -0.02
C ALA A 54 -11.47 -1.22 -0.28
N PHE A 55 -11.40 -2.23 -1.13
CA PHE A 55 -10.17 -2.84 -1.62
C PHE A 55 -10.43 -3.60 -2.92
N THR A 56 -9.37 -3.83 -3.68
CA THR A 56 -9.44 -4.44 -5.01
C THR A 56 -8.70 -5.76 -5.08
N VAL A 57 -9.28 -6.76 -5.76
CA VAL A 57 -8.60 -8.00 -6.18
C VAL A 57 -8.89 -8.26 -7.65
N GLY A 58 -7.90 -8.04 -8.51
CA GLY A 58 -8.06 -8.12 -9.97
C GLY A 58 -9.04 -7.06 -10.50
N ASN A 59 -10.10 -7.49 -11.13
CA ASN A 59 -11.18 -6.58 -11.57
C ASN A 59 -12.34 -6.48 -10.56
N VAL A 60 -12.25 -7.10 -9.38
CA VAL A 60 -13.30 -7.07 -8.37
C VAL A 60 -12.93 -6.06 -7.29
N ILE A 61 -13.78 -5.06 -7.10
CA ILE A 61 -13.65 -4.05 -6.04
C ILE A 61 -14.66 -4.40 -4.95
N PHE A 62 -14.19 -4.55 -3.74
CA PHE A 62 -15.01 -4.85 -2.57
C PHE A 62 -15.27 -3.59 -1.76
N TYR A 63 -16.52 -3.38 -1.37
CA TYR A 63 -16.96 -2.32 -0.48
C TYR A 63 -17.67 -2.89 0.73
N ARG A 64 -17.40 -2.34 1.91
CA ARG A 64 -18.15 -2.67 3.13
C ARG A 64 -19.54 -2.06 3.14
N ALA A 65 -19.78 -1.09 2.27
CA ALA A 65 -21.01 -0.34 2.12
C ALA A 65 -21.91 -0.87 1.01
N GLU A 66 -23.09 -0.28 0.89
CA GLU A 66 -24.05 -0.55 -0.15
C GLU A 66 -23.76 0.25 -1.43
N ARG A 67 -24.44 -0.09 -2.50
CA ARG A 67 -24.30 0.54 -3.82
C ARG A 67 -24.47 2.06 -3.79
N ALA A 68 -25.43 2.58 -3.03
CA ALA A 68 -25.64 4.03 -2.91
C ALA A 68 -24.41 4.80 -2.39
N PHE A 69 -23.64 4.19 -1.47
CA PHE A 69 -22.39 4.77 -1.01
C PHE A 69 -21.33 4.84 -2.13
N ILE A 70 -21.22 3.78 -2.94
CA ILE A 70 -20.28 3.73 -4.06
C ILE A 70 -20.59 4.83 -5.08
N ASP A 71 -21.86 4.98 -5.41
CA ASP A 71 -22.34 5.98 -6.38
C ASP A 71 -22.10 7.42 -5.87
N SER A 72 -22.06 7.64 -4.55
CA SER A 72 -21.73 8.92 -3.93
C SER A 72 -20.21 9.22 -3.86
N ARG A 73 -19.33 8.23 -4.14
CA ARG A 73 -17.87 8.30 -4.00
C ARG A 73 -17.14 7.92 -5.30
N PRO A 74 -17.31 8.70 -6.38
CA PRO A 74 -16.64 8.43 -7.65
C PRO A 74 -15.10 8.55 -7.56
N ASP A 75 -14.58 9.32 -6.62
CA ASP A 75 -13.18 9.43 -6.25
C ASP A 75 -12.63 8.08 -5.75
N LEU A 76 -13.30 7.45 -4.78
CA LEU A 76 -12.91 6.16 -4.23
C LEU A 76 -13.00 5.05 -5.31
N LEU A 77 -14.03 5.07 -6.15
CA LEU A 77 -14.14 4.12 -7.25
C LEU A 77 -12.97 4.26 -8.25
N ARG A 78 -12.54 5.50 -8.55
CA ARG A 78 -11.39 5.77 -9.42
C ARG A 78 -10.09 5.27 -8.80
N HIS A 79 -9.89 5.48 -7.52
CA HIS A 79 -8.75 4.97 -6.76
C HIS A 79 -8.66 3.44 -6.83
N GLU A 80 -9.74 2.74 -6.53
CA GLU A 80 -9.81 1.28 -6.60
C GLU A 80 -9.63 0.75 -8.04
N ALA A 81 -10.13 1.47 -9.04
CA ALA A 81 -9.86 1.15 -10.45
C ALA A 81 -8.36 1.28 -10.81
N GLY A 82 -7.65 2.18 -10.13
CA GLY A 82 -6.18 2.29 -10.17
C GLY A 82 -5.52 1.00 -9.72
N HIS A 83 -5.93 0.45 -8.57
CA HIS A 83 -5.42 -0.84 -8.07
C HIS A 83 -5.74 -1.99 -9.03
N ALA A 84 -6.93 -2.03 -9.64
CA ALA A 84 -7.22 -3.02 -10.68
C ALA A 84 -6.24 -2.94 -11.87
N THR A 85 -5.79 -1.74 -12.22
CA THR A 85 -4.77 -1.55 -13.27
C THR A 85 -3.40 -2.02 -12.81
N GLN A 86 -3.05 -1.80 -11.55
CA GLN A 86 -1.79 -2.26 -10.96
C GLN A 86 -1.70 -3.79 -10.88
N TYR A 87 -2.81 -4.48 -10.62
CA TYR A 87 -2.87 -5.94 -10.77
C TYR A 87 -2.48 -6.41 -12.19
N ALA A 88 -2.95 -5.72 -13.22
CA ALA A 88 -2.58 -6.04 -14.59
C ALA A 88 -1.09 -5.81 -14.87
N TRP A 89 -0.52 -4.72 -14.36
CA TRP A 89 0.92 -4.39 -14.51
C TRP A 89 1.83 -5.36 -13.74
N CYS A 90 1.40 -5.79 -12.56
CA CYS A 90 2.15 -6.71 -11.71
C CYS A 90 1.87 -8.18 -12.03
N LEU A 91 1.26 -8.49 -13.17
CA LEU A 91 0.94 -9.86 -13.61
C LEU A 91 0.04 -10.63 -12.62
N GLY A 92 -0.83 -9.92 -11.91
CA GLY A 92 -1.82 -10.52 -11.02
C GLY A 92 -1.42 -10.52 -9.54
N LEU A 93 -1.48 -11.68 -8.90
CA LEU A 93 -1.28 -11.81 -7.44
C LEU A 93 0.09 -11.36 -6.92
N PRO A 94 1.20 -11.34 -7.69
CA PRO A 94 2.45 -10.70 -7.26
C PRO A 94 2.30 -9.24 -6.84
N PHE A 95 1.24 -8.54 -7.26
CA PHE A 95 0.88 -7.22 -6.75
C PHE A 95 0.80 -7.19 -5.20
N LEU A 96 0.25 -8.21 -4.58
CA LEU A 96 0.02 -8.24 -3.12
C LEU A 96 1.32 -8.12 -2.29
N PRO A 97 2.35 -8.96 -2.50
CA PRO A 97 3.61 -8.81 -1.78
C PRO A 97 4.34 -7.51 -2.13
N LEU A 98 4.26 -7.01 -3.36
CA LEU A 98 4.84 -5.73 -3.75
C LEU A 98 4.15 -4.58 -3.03
N TYR A 99 2.82 -4.57 -2.99
CA TYR A 99 2.02 -3.60 -2.24
C TYR A 99 2.37 -3.63 -0.75
N ALA A 100 2.42 -4.83 -0.15
CA ALA A 100 2.76 -4.99 1.27
C ALA A 100 4.16 -4.46 1.60
N GLY A 101 5.15 -4.68 0.72
CA GLY A 101 6.50 -4.12 0.86
C GLY A 101 6.50 -2.59 0.83
N CYS A 102 5.76 -1.99 -0.12
CA CYS A 102 5.59 -0.54 -0.19
C CYS A 102 4.83 0.04 1.01
N ALA A 103 3.81 -0.67 1.51
CA ALA A 103 3.07 -0.27 2.70
C ALA A 103 3.96 -0.32 3.97
N ALA A 104 4.76 -1.37 4.13
CA ALA A 104 5.72 -1.51 5.21
C ALA A 104 6.78 -0.39 5.17
N TYR A 105 7.32 -0.06 3.97
CA TYR A 105 8.22 1.06 3.78
C TYR A 105 7.56 2.39 4.16
N SER A 106 6.33 2.64 3.68
CA SER A 106 5.57 3.85 3.99
C SER A 106 5.35 3.99 5.51
N TRP A 107 4.90 2.90 6.15
CA TRP A 107 4.69 2.87 7.59
C TRP A 107 5.98 3.13 8.38
N TRP A 108 7.09 2.52 7.96
CA TRP A 108 8.40 2.79 8.56
C TRP A 108 8.81 4.26 8.44
N ARG A 109 8.54 4.89 7.28
CA ARG A 109 8.96 6.27 7.01
C ARG A 109 8.05 7.33 7.61
N THR A 110 6.75 7.06 7.77
CA THR A 110 5.75 8.09 8.11
C THR A 110 4.82 7.68 9.27
N GLY A 111 4.79 6.41 9.64
CA GLY A 111 3.81 5.86 10.58
C GLY A 111 2.44 5.56 9.92
N ASP A 112 2.32 5.75 8.60
CA ASP A 112 1.11 5.51 7.82
C ASP A 112 1.41 4.60 6.63
N PRO A 113 0.64 3.52 6.37
CA PRO A 113 0.94 2.55 5.31
C PRO A 113 0.69 3.08 3.90
N GLY A 114 -0.12 4.14 3.73
CA GLY A 114 -0.49 4.70 2.42
C GLY A 114 0.39 5.87 1.99
N SER A 115 0.77 6.76 2.92
CA SER A 115 1.36 8.07 2.65
C SER A 115 2.55 8.06 1.68
N ARG A 116 3.46 7.09 1.81
CA ARG A 116 4.63 6.89 0.93
C ARG A 116 4.58 5.58 0.15
N ASN A 117 3.45 4.89 0.17
CA ASN A 117 3.24 3.70 -0.64
C ASN A 117 3.15 4.10 -2.11
N PHE A 118 4.03 3.52 -2.93
CA PHE A 118 4.06 3.78 -4.37
C PHE A 118 2.71 3.52 -5.05
N PHE A 119 2.06 2.42 -4.69
CA PHE A 119 0.80 2.00 -5.30
C PHE A 119 -0.36 2.93 -4.93
N GLU A 120 -0.43 3.38 -3.66
CA GLU A 120 -1.44 4.34 -3.21
C GLU A 120 -1.27 5.70 -3.89
N ARG A 121 -0.04 6.17 -3.99
CA ARG A 121 0.27 7.43 -4.67
C ARG A 121 -0.06 7.39 -6.16
N ASN A 122 0.21 6.26 -6.80
CA ASN A 122 -0.10 6.05 -8.21
C ASN A 122 -1.60 5.88 -8.48
N ALA A 123 -2.36 5.30 -7.53
CA ALA A 123 -3.81 5.18 -7.62
C ALA A 123 -4.57 6.50 -7.31
N GLY A 124 -3.88 7.49 -6.77
CA GLY A 124 -4.46 8.75 -6.31
C GLY A 124 -4.62 8.76 -4.78
N LEU A 125 -3.59 9.22 -4.07
CA LEU A 125 -3.50 9.15 -2.61
C LEU A 125 -4.72 9.77 -1.90
N ALA A 126 -5.13 10.97 -2.34
CA ALA A 126 -6.27 11.69 -1.77
C ALA A 126 -7.61 11.01 -2.08
N ASP A 127 -7.76 10.43 -3.26
CA ASP A 127 -8.96 9.71 -3.70
C ASP A 127 -9.21 8.47 -2.82
N GLY A 128 -8.12 7.80 -2.35
CA GLY A 128 -8.16 6.70 -1.39
C GLY A 128 -8.36 7.13 0.07
N GLY A 129 -8.44 8.45 0.34
CA GLY A 129 -8.60 8.98 1.70
C GLY A 129 -7.31 9.10 2.49
N TYR A 130 -6.15 8.88 1.88
CA TYR A 130 -4.84 9.05 2.52
C TYR A 130 -4.34 10.50 2.43
N ARG A 131 -3.44 10.84 3.35
CA ARG A 131 -2.76 12.14 3.38
C ARG A 131 -1.26 11.96 3.18
N GLU A 132 -0.63 12.95 2.56
CA GLU A 132 0.83 12.99 2.51
C GLU A 132 1.38 13.46 3.86
N LEU A 133 2.05 12.55 4.57
CA LEU A 133 2.69 12.83 5.84
C LEU A 133 4.19 13.10 5.67
N PRO A 134 4.79 13.94 6.52
CA PRO A 134 6.23 14.14 6.53
C PRO A 134 6.95 12.85 6.94
N THR A 135 8.15 12.67 6.41
CA THR A 135 8.98 11.51 6.78
C THR A 135 9.59 11.69 8.17
N ILE A 136 9.47 10.68 9.00
CA ILE A 136 10.11 10.63 10.32
C ILE A 136 11.59 10.28 10.10
N ALA A 137 12.50 11.11 10.62
CA ALA A 137 13.94 10.85 10.58
C ALA A 137 14.31 9.77 11.61
N ARG A 138 14.10 8.50 11.26
CA ARG A 138 14.47 7.35 12.13
C ARG A 138 15.94 6.93 12.03
N LEU A 139 16.71 7.49 11.09
CA LEU A 139 18.12 7.20 10.87
C LEU A 139 19.15 8.08 11.62
N PRO A 140 18.81 9.24 12.23
CA PRO A 140 19.83 10.03 12.95
C PRO A 140 20.42 9.29 14.16
N ALA A 141 19.63 8.42 14.81
CA ALA A 141 20.09 7.70 16.02
C ALA A 141 21.22 6.71 15.71
N LEU A 142 21.18 6.00 14.58
CA LEU A 142 22.25 5.07 14.20
C LEU A 142 23.50 5.79 13.71
N GLY A 143 23.35 6.85 12.93
CA GLY A 143 24.46 7.69 12.47
C GLY A 143 25.15 8.42 13.63
N ASN A 144 24.39 8.95 14.57
CA ASN A 144 24.94 9.58 15.78
C ASN A 144 25.58 8.54 16.72
N PHE A 145 24.99 7.36 16.88
CA PHE A 145 25.57 6.27 17.65
C PHE A 145 26.91 5.82 17.07
N LEU A 146 26.98 5.58 15.74
CA LEU A 146 28.25 5.22 15.08
C LEU A 146 29.29 6.32 15.17
N ARG A 147 28.89 7.58 15.09
CA ARG A 147 29.79 8.72 15.24
C ARG A 147 30.34 8.85 16.68
N THR A 148 29.51 8.61 17.69
CA THR A 148 29.90 8.63 19.10
C THR A 148 30.87 7.47 19.40
N VAL A 149 30.62 6.28 18.86
CA VAL A 149 31.52 5.11 19.03
C VAL A 149 32.88 5.34 18.34
N THR A 150 32.90 5.99 17.18
CA THR A 150 34.15 6.28 16.45
C THR A 150 34.97 7.38 17.13
N LEU A 151 34.31 8.42 17.68
CA LEU A 151 35.00 9.48 18.44
C LEU A 151 35.55 8.99 19.78
N SER A 152 34.82 8.09 20.47
CA SER A 152 35.31 7.49 21.74
C SER A 152 36.54 6.61 21.53
N LYS A 153 36.70 5.96 20.38
CA LYS A 153 37.93 5.21 20.04
C LYS A 153 39.12 6.11 19.68
N ALA A 154 38.86 7.36 19.19
CA ALA A 154 39.91 8.28 18.80
C ALA A 154 40.49 9.07 19.97
N THR A 155 39.79 9.17 21.13
CA THR A 155 40.25 9.93 22.31
C THR A 155 40.86 9.07 23.41
N GLY A 156 41.03 7.76 23.18
CA GLY A 156 41.54 6.81 24.18
C GLY A 156 43.02 6.55 24.14
N THR A 157 43.91 7.58 23.98
CA THR A 157 45.35 7.39 24.21
C THR A 157 46.04 8.72 24.43
N THR A 158 46.06 9.22 25.67
CA THR A 158 47.20 9.97 26.23
C THR A 158 46.90 10.21 27.71
N SER A 159 47.43 9.31 28.56
CA SER A 159 47.63 9.57 29.98
C SER A 159 48.86 10.47 30.15
N PRO A 160 48.78 11.60 30.85
CA PRO A 160 49.97 12.40 31.18
C PRO A 160 50.80 11.66 32.25
N LYS A 161 52.05 11.39 31.93
CA LYS A 161 53.08 10.95 32.88
C LYS A 161 53.27 12.03 33.94
N GLU A 162 52.92 11.77 35.18
CA GLU A 162 53.33 12.58 36.33
C GLU A 162 54.88 12.57 36.47
N ARG A 163 55.46 13.77 36.52
CA ARG A 163 56.85 13.97 36.91
C ARG A 163 56.93 14.07 38.45
N PRO A 164 57.87 13.37 39.11
CA PRO A 164 58.13 13.59 40.53
C PRO A 164 58.89 14.91 40.69
N TYR A 165 58.49 15.70 41.67
CA TYR A 165 59.22 16.85 42.18
C TYR A 165 60.28 16.41 43.14
N PRO A 166 61.38 17.20 43.27
CA PRO A 166 62.51 16.92 44.13
C PRO A 166 62.19 17.15 45.59
#